data_cfc14b097a7c5d64b81d95c9dc3c3efc
#
_entry.id   cfc14b097a7c5d64b81d95c9dc3c3efc
#
_cell.length_a   1.000
_cell.length_b   1.000
_cell.length_c   1.000
_cell.angle_alpha   90.00
_cell.angle_beta   90.00
_cell.angle_gamma   90.00
#
_symmetry.space_group_name_H-M   'P 1'
#
loop_
_entity.id
_entity.type
_entity.pdbx_description
1 polymer ?
#
loop_
_entity_poly.entity_id
_entity_poly.type
_entity_poly.pdbx_seq_one_letter_code
_entity_poly.pdbx_strand_id
1 'polypeptide(L)'
;MAALDSLSIARSRIGERIDEIERRIARLKPVDICARMEAIRALASEHGLAALEGLADYAAHHALMPGHAQATRACLDHMNEALDSNDAAHDREAILAALANRLH
;
A
#
# COMPACT_ATOMS: atom_id res chain seq x y z
N MET A 1 9.79 -21.64 -11.71
CA MET A 1 10.82 -20.64 -11.52
C MET A 1 10.63 -19.92 -10.22
N ALA A 2 11.61 -20.09 -9.35
CA ALA A 2 11.49 -19.65 -7.96
C ALA A 2 11.28 -18.13 -7.82
N ALA A 3 11.95 -17.32 -8.65
CA ALA A 3 11.86 -15.86 -8.56
C ALA A 3 10.47 -15.33 -8.91
N LEU A 4 9.84 -15.88 -9.95
CA LEU A 4 8.48 -15.49 -10.33
C LEU A 4 7.47 -15.95 -9.28
N ASP A 5 7.65 -17.15 -8.75
CA ASP A 5 6.78 -17.67 -7.71
C ASP A 5 6.89 -16.84 -6.43
N SER A 6 8.11 -16.44 -6.07
CA SER A 6 8.35 -15.60 -4.90
C SER A 6 7.65 -14.25 -5.02
N LEU A 7 7.76 -13.61 -6.18
CA LEU A 7 7.12 -12.31 -6.43
C LEU A 7 5.59 -12.44 -6.44
N SER A 8 5.08 -13.49 -7.06
CA SER A 8 3.66 -13.77 -7.11
C SER A 8 3.10 -14.01 -5.71
N ILE A 9 3.81 -14.76 -4.89
CA ILE A 9 3.43 -15.01 -3.49
C ILE A 9 3.42 -13.71 -2.69
N ALA A 10 4.45 -12.88 -2.88
CA ALA A 10 4.54 -11.59 -2.20
C ALA A 10 3.36 -10.68 -2.55
N ARG A 11 3.02 -10.59 -3.83
CA ARG A 11 1.88 -9.79 -4.29
C ARG A 11 0.57 -10.31 -3.71
N SER A 12 0.41 -11.62 -3.68
CA SER A 12 -0.78 -12.25 -3.10
C SER A 12 -0.91 -11.94 -1.61
N ARG A 13 0.18 -12.03 -0.87
CA ARG A 13 0.19 -11.69 0.56
C ARG A 13 -0.14 -10.23 0.82
N ILE A 14 0.41 -9.35 0.02
CA ILE A 14 0.13 -7.91 0.14
C ILE A 14 -1.35 -7.67 -0.17
N GLY A 15 -1.89 -8.30 -1.21
CA GLY A 15 -3.30 -8.19 -1.56
C GLY A 15 -4.21 -8.63 -0.43
N GLU A 16 -3.87 -9.73 0.25
CA GLU A 16 -4.62 -10.21 1.41
C GLU A 16 -4.60 -9.20 2.56
N ARG A 17 -3.46 -8.57 2.80
CA ARG A 17 -3.32 -7.57 3.85
C ARG A 17 -4.11 -6.31 3.54
N ILE A 18 -4.08 -5.87 2.28
CA ILE A 18 -4.87 -4.72 1.84
C ILE A 18 -6.36 -5.02 2.02
N ASP A 19 -6.79 -6.18 1.57
CA ASP A 19 -8.18 -6.61 1.67
C ASP A 19 -8.65 -6.66 3.13
N GLU A 20 -7.82 -7.15 4.03
CA GLU A 20 -8.12 -7.19 5.46
C GLU A 20 -8.30 -5.78 6.03
N ILE A 21 -7.43 -4.84 5.66
CA ILE A 21 -7.55 -3.45 6.10
C ILE A 21 -8.86 -2.87 5.59
N GLU A 22 -9.19 -3.07 4.31
CA GLU A 22 -10.41 -2.56 3.70
C GLU A 22 -11.66 -3.08 4.41
N ARG A 23 -11.68 -4.35 4.76
CA ARG A 23 -12.82 -4.96 5.46
C ARG A 23 -12.98 -4.46 6.88
N ARG A 24 -11.89 -4.05 7.53
CA ARG A 24 -11.89 -3.66 8.94
C ARG A 24 -11.70 -2.18 9.19
N ILE A 25 -11.57 -1.38 8.14
CA ILE A 25 -11.13 0.01 8.26
C ILE A 25 -11.98 0.83 9.23
N ALA A 26 -13.28 0.58 9.29
CA ALA A 26 -14.19 1.29 10.19
C ALA A 26 -13.96 0.95 11.67
N ARG A 27 -13.27 -0.16 11.94
CA ARG A 27 -13.05 -0.65 13.31
C ARG A 27 -11.59 -0.52 13.76
N LEU A 28 -10.68 -0.24 12.82
CA LEU A 28 -9.27 -0.13 13.13
C LEU A 28 -8.97 1.24 13.72
N LYS A 29 -8.16 1.23 14.77
CA LYS A 29 -7.63 2.47 15.34
C LYS A 29 -6.49 2.98 14.45
N PRO A 30 -6.21 4.29 14.48
CA PRO A 30 -5.09 4.83 13.69
C PRO A 30 -3.76 4.10 13.92
N VAL A 31 -3.45 3.74 15.14
CA VAL A 31 -2.22 3.01 15.46
C VAL A 31 -2.20 1.63 14.83
N ASP A 32 -3.35 0.98 14.71
CA ASP A 32 -3.46 -0.33 14.06
C ASP A 32 -3.26 -0.20 12.56
N ILE A 33 -3.82 0.84 11.96
CA ILE A 33 -3.63 1.14 10.53
C ILE A 33 -2.15 1.37 10.25
N CYS A 34 -1.50 2.18 11.08
CA CYS A 34 -0.07 2.45 10.95
C CYS A 34 0.75 1.15 10.99
N ALA A 35 0.50 0.29 11.97
CA ALA A 35 1.21 -0.98 12.11
C ALA A 35 1.01 -1.90 10.91
N ARG A 36 -0.22 -1.96 10.39
CA ARG A 36 -0.53 -2.79 9.23
C ARG A 36 0.12 -2.24 7.96
N MET A 37 0.16 -0.94 7.80
CA MET A 37 0.83 -0.31 6.66
C MET A 37 2.35 -0.51 6.73
N GLU A 38 2.94 -0.45 7.92
CA GLU A 38 4.35 -0.75 8.10
C GLU A 38 4.69 -2.20 7.72
N ALA A 39 3.79 -3.14 8.02
CA ALA A 39 3.97 -4.53 7.63
C ALA A 39 3.95 -4.69 6.10
N ILE A 40 3.04 -3.99 5.42
CA ILE A 40 2.99 -3.99 3.95
C ILE A 40 4.24 -3.37 3.37
N ARG A 41 4.69 -2.24 3.93
CA ARG A 41 5.91 -1.57 3.49
C ARG A 41 7.12 -2.50 3.57
N ALA A 42 7.28 -3.19 4.69
CA ALA A 42 8.40 -4.10 4.88
C ALA A 42 8.37 -5.25 3.86
N LEU A 43 7.19 -5.82 3.64
CA LEU A 43 7.04 -6.91 2.67
C LEU A 43 7.30 -6.44 1.24
N ALA A 44 6.80 -5.26 0.89
CA ALA A 44 7.04 -4.66 -0.43
C ALA A 44 8.52 -4.34 -0.65
N SER A 45 9.18 -3.78 0.37
CA SER A 45 10.60 -3.46 0.31
C SER A 45 11.44 -4.72 0.10
N GLU A 46 11.10 -5.78 0.81
CA GLU A 46 11.80 -7.07 0.74
C GLU A 46 11.77 -7.66 -0.68
N HIS A 47 10.72 -7.40 -1.42
CA HIS A 47 10.52 -7.95 -2.76
C HIS A 47 10.68 -6.92 -3.88
N GLY A 48 11.17 -5.74 -3.59
CA GLY A 48 11.43 -4.71 -4.58
C GLY A 48 10.19 -4.10 -5.22
N LEU A 49 9.05 -4.13 -4.53
CA LEU A 49 7.80 -3.56 -5.02
C LEU A 49 7.71 -2.08 -4.63
N ALA A 50 8.45 -1.25 -5.36
CA ALA A 50 8.69 0.15 -5.00
C ALA A 50 7.41 0.99 -4.88
N ALA A 51 6.43 0.78 -5.77
CA ALA A 51 5.18 1.53 -5.71
C ALA A 51 4.40 1.21 -4.44
N LEU A 52 4.29 -0.07 -4.10
CA LEU A 52 3.61 -0.52 -2.89
C LEU A 52 4.34 -0.07 -1.63
N GLU A 53 5.66 -0.13 -1.65
CA GLU A 53 6.48 0.35 -0.53
C GLU A 53 6.23 1.84 -0.26
N GLY A 54 6.26 2.66 -1.30
CA GLY A 54 6.04 4.10 -1.18
C GLY A 54 4.65 4.45 -0.69
N LEU A 55 3.63 3.77 -1.21
CA LEU A 55 2.24 3.99 -0.79
C LEU A 55 2.02 3.57 0.66
N ALA A 56 2.57 2.42 1.06
CA ALA A 56 2.44 1.94 2.42
C ALA A 56 3.17 2.86 3.41
N ASP A 57 4.33 3.36 3.04
CA ASP A 57 5.07 4.31 3.86
C ASP A 57 4.29 5.61 4.06
N TYR A 58 3.73 6.15 2.97
CA TYR A 58 2.88 7.34 3.03
C TYR A 58 1.68 7.10 3.94
N ALA A 59 0.99 5.97 3.76
CA ALA A 59 -0.18 5.63 4.56
C ALA A 59 0.16 5.48 6.05
N ALA A 60 1.29 4.88 6.37
CA ALA A 60 1.73 4.70 7.74
C ALA A 60 1.96 6.06 8.42
N HIS A 61 2.63 6.98 7.71
CA HIS A 61 2.89 8.32 8.23
C HIS A 61 1.62 9.12 8.47
N HIS A 62 0.62 8.97 7.59
CA HIS A 62 -0.61 9.76 7.66
C HIS A 62 -1.68 9.13 8.54
N ALA A 63 -1.51 7.87 8.94
CA ALA A 63 -2.51 7.17 9.75
C ALA A 63 -2.79 7.85 11.09
N LEU A 64 -1.80 8.53 11.66
CA LEU A 64 -1.91 9.19 12.96
C LEU A 64 -2.25 10.67 12.85
N MET A 65 -2.51 11.18 11.65
CA MET A 65 -2.81 12.59 11.41
C MET A 65 -4.30 12.84 11.23
N PRO A 66 -4.78 14.09 11.43
CA PRO A 66 -6.16 14.44 11.10
C PRO A 66 -6.45 14.14 9.64
N GLY A 67 -7.65 13.62 9.36
CA GLY A 67 -8.04 13.24 8.01
C GLY A 67 -7.48 11.90 7.56
N HIS A 68 -6.96 11.10 8.48
CA HIS A 68 -6.32 9.83 8.17
C HIS A 68 -7.22 8.85 7.41
N ALA A 69 -8.52 8.86 7.68
CA ALA A 69 -9.44 7.93 7.02
C ALA A 69 -9.46 8.14 5.51
N GLN A 70 -9.50 9.38 5.07
CA GLN A 70 -9.51 9.73 3.65
C GLN A 70 -8.16 9.37 3.00
N ALA A 71 -7.05 9.72 3.66
CA ALA A 71 -5.72 9.40 3.17
C ALA A 71 -5.51 7.89 3.07
N THR A 72 -5.96 7.14 4.07
CA THR A 72 -5.86 5.68 4.08
C THR A 72 -6.63 5.07 2.92
N ARG A 73 -7.86 5.50 2.67
CA ARG A 73 -8.67 4.99 1.56
C ARG A 73 -8.05 5.29 0.22
N ALA A 74 -7.54 6.51 0.03
CA ALA A 74 -6.87 6.88 -1.21
C ALA A 74 -5.63 6.00 -1.44
N CYS A 75 -4.85 5.75 -0.40
CA CYS A 75 -3.68 4.89 -0.50
C CYS A 75 -4.07 3.45 -0.85
N LEU A 76 -5.12 2.92 -0.23
CA LEU A 76 -5.59 1.56 -0.51
C LEU A 76 -6.02 1.41 -1.98
N ASP A 77 -6.71 2.40 -2.53
CA ASP A 77 -7.12 2.38 -3.93
C ASP A 77 -5.91 2.33 -4.85
N HIS A 78 -4.90 3.16 -4.58
CA HIS A 78 -3.68 3.18 -5.39
C HIS A 78 -2.84 1.92 -5.18
N MET A 79 -2.85 1.33 -4.00
CA MET A 79 -2.18 0.06 -3.75
C MET A 79 -2.80 -1.06 -4.57
N ASN A 80 -4.12 -1.09 -4.69
CA ASN A 80 -4.80 -2.07 -5.54
C ASN A 80 -4.42 -1.88 -7.01
N GLU A 81 -4.32 -0.65 -7.47
CA GLU A 81 -3.85 -0.34 -8.82
C GLU A 81 -2.41 -0.84 -9.02
N ALA A 82 -1.55 -0.61 -8.03
CA ALA A 82 -0.15 -1.03 -8.09
C ALA A 82 0.00 -2.57 -8.11
N LEU A 83 -0.89 -3.29 -7.43
CA LEU A 83 -0.87 -4.75 -7.46
C LEU A 83 -1.20 -5.31 -8.83
N ASP A 84 -2.04 -4.62 -9.58
CA ASP A 84 -2.46 -5.05 -10.91
C ASP A 84 -1.44 -4.68 -11.99
N SER A 85 -0.42 -3.89 -11.63
CA SER A 85 0.58 -3.42 -12.56
C SER A 85 1.71 -4.42 -12.77
N ASN A 86 2.19 -4.50 -14.01
CA ASN A 86 3.34 -5.34 -14.36
C ASN A 86 4.66 -4.57 -14.38
N ASP A 87 4.61 -3.24 -14.30
CA ASP A 87 5.79 -2.38 -14.33
C ASP A 87 5.81 -1.50 -13.09
N ALA A 88 6.25 -2.07 -11.99
CA ALA A 88 6.24 -1.41 -10.69
C ALA A 88 7.10 -0.15 -10.63
N ALA A 89 8.23 -0.13 -11.33
CA ALA A 89 9.14 1.03 -11.30
C ALA A 89 8.53 2.23 -12.02
N HIS A 90 7.91 2.01 -13.17
CA HIS A 90 7.26 3.06 -13.95
C HIS A 90 6.01 3.58 -13.24
N ASP A 91 5.21 2.66 -12.72
CA ASP A 91 3.95 2.99 -12.05
C ASP A 91 4.16 3.73 -10.74
N ARG A 92 5.28 3.54 -10.08
CA ARG A 92 5.59 4.25 -8.85
C ARG A 92 5.45 5.77 -9.02
N GLU A 93 6.09 6.33 -10.05
CA GLU A 93 6.05 7.77 -10.27
C GLU A 93 4.65 8.25 -10.62
N ALA A 94 3.96 7.52 -11.49
CA ALA A 94 2.62 7.88 -11.92
C ALA A 94 1.62 7.81 -10.75
N ILE A 95 1.70 6.77 -9.95
CA ILE A 95 0.78 6.56 -8.83
C ILE A 95 1.04 7.58 -7.72
N LEU A 96 2.29 7.85 -7.38
CA LEU A 96 2.61 8.84 -6.35
C LEU A 96 2.23 10.25 -6.79
N ALA A 97 2.40 10.58 -8.08
CA ALA A 97 1.96 11.87 -8.61
C ALA A 97 0.44 12.01 -8.54
N ALA A 98 -0.30 10.96 -8.91
CA ALA A 98 -1.76 10.96 -8.83
C ALA A 98 -2.24 11.09 -7.38
N LEU A 99 -1.58 10.42 -6.45
CA LEU A 99 -1.89 10.49 -5.03
C LEU A 99 -1.67 11.92 -4.50
N ALA A 100 -0.54 12.54 -4.86
CA ALA A 100 -0.23 13.90 -4.44
C ALA A 100 -1.29 14.88 -4.96
N ASN A 101 -1.73 14.73 -6.22
CA ASN A 101 -2.77 15.58 -6.79
C ASN A 101 -4.11 15.43 -6.07
N ARG A 102 -4.47 14.22 -5.68
CA ARG A 102 -5.73 13.96 -4.98
C ARG A 102 -5.75 14.51 -3.55
N LEU A 103 -4.58 14.56 -2.92
CA LEU A 103 -4.49 14.96 -1.52
C LEU A 103 -4.17 16.44 -1.32
N HIS A 104 -3.94 17.14 -2.40
CA HIS A 104 -3.79 18.59 -2.39
C HIS A 104 -5.13 19.25 -2.67
#